data_a5ac1512c2b669e397099c2658aa76b8
#
_entry.id   a5ac1512c2b669e397099c2658aa76b8
#
_cell.length_a   1.000
_cell.length_b   1.000
_cell.length_c   1.000
_cell.angle_alpha   90.00
_cell.angle_beta   90.00
_cell.angle_gamma   90.00
#
_symmetry.space_group_name_H-M   'P 1'
#
loop_
_entity.id
_entity.type
_entity.pdbx_description
1 polymer ?
#
loop_
_entity_poly.entity_id
_entity_poly.type
_entity_poly.pdbx_seq_one_letter_code
_entity_poly.pdbx_strand_id
1 'polypeptide(L)'
;SLILFVYARERPPQRTQGRELSAAHRIKEVRTSFVGTGIGMVMGNKGAVGARVVLSSAVPGGRDEVCTFVCAHLAAHDHNVQRRHAEWRAVCERLVFDPMSVQVLPPLQEPVSQEKPATIDAVDPHAYSLYDTHHLFVLGDLNYRLATGVEGVSPAGRHTAPGTFPPITRGDVLQVARTFESQRWASLAPYDQLVRERFAPTPRTMHHLHVPDMSVYHIPPTYKYKARGEMEQLSTKRLPGWPDRLLWGSSDASAGNQAIQCELYRSIMRYTYSDHKPVTAIVQLPP
;
A
#
# COMPACT_ATOMS: atom_id res chain seq x y z
N SER A 1 7.13 -15.54 2.09
CA SER A 1 8.20 -14.52 2.15
C SER A 1 7.64 -13.19 1.70
N LEU A 2 8.05 -12.09 2.35
CA LEU A 2 7.76 -10.71 1.96
C LEU A 2 9.00 -10.13 1.28
N ILE A 3 8.79 -9.48 0.14
CA ILE A 3 9.85 -8.76 -0.57
C ILE A 3 9.28 -7.40 -0.98
N LEU A 4 10.05 -6.35 -0.72
CA LEU A 4 9.76 -4.99 -1.16
C LEU A 4 10.90 -4.54 -2.08
N PHE A 5 10.56 -4.19 -3.32
CA PHE A 5 11.47 -3.54 -4.25
C PHE A 5 11.02 -2.10 -4.46
N VAL A 6 11.93 -1.16 -4.30
CA VAL A 6 11.74 0.25 -4.61
C VAL A 6 12.69 0.64 -5.73
N TYR A 7 12.14 1.10 -6.86
CA TYR A 7 12.90 1.50 -8.03
C TYR A 7 12.70 2.99 -8.29
N ALA A 8 13.79 3.70 -8.47
CA ALA A 8 13.78 5.08 -8.98
C ALA A 8 14.14 5.08 -10.46
N ARG A 9 13.29 5.70 -11.28
CA ARG A 9 13.55 5.80 -12.72
C ARG A 9 14.51 6.96 -12.99
N GLU A 10 15.60 6.66 -13.66
CA GLU A 10 16.43 7.67 -14.28
C GLU A 10 15.78 8.11 -15.60
N ARG A 11 15.39 9.39 -15.71
CA ARG A 11 14.99 9.95 -17.01
C ARG A 11 16.26 10.32 -17.76
N PRO A 12 16.39 9.93 -19.05
CA PRO A 12 17.44 10.51 -19.87
C PRO A 12 17.24 12.04 -19.87
N PRO A 13 18.31 12.84 -19.83
CA PRO A 13 18.21 14.29 -19.80
C PRO A 13 17.44 14.75 -21.04
N GLN A 14 16.21 15.19 -20.88
CA GLN A 14 15.56 15.98 -21.92
C GLN A 14 16.34 17.30 -22.00
N ARG A 15 16.73 17.67 -23.21
CA ARG A 15 17.37 18.95 -23.52
C ARG A 15 16.42 20.12 -23.26
N THR A 16 16.14 20.41 -22.00
CA THR A 16 15.47 21.63 -21.56
C THR A 16 16.44 22.37 -20.65
N GLN A 17 16.52 23.67 -20.81
CA GLN A 17 17.42 24.60 -20.11
C GLN A 17 17.08 24.77 -18.62
N GLY A 18 16.98 23.68 -17.90
CA GLY A 18 16.83 23.60 -16.45
C GLY A 18 17.20 22.20 -16.04
N ARG A 19 18.23 22.03 -15.18
CA ARG A 19 18.62 20.75 -14.63
C ARG A 19 17.53 20.22 -13.71
N GLU A 20 16.49 19.59 -14.25
CA GLU A 20 15.67 18.69 -13.47
C GLU A 20 16.47 17.42 -13.18
N LEU A 21 16.88 17.23 -11.93
CA LEU A 21 17.50 16.01 -11.48
C LEU A 21 16.47 14.86 -11.61
N SER A 22 16.90 13.72 -12.14
CA SER A 22 16.04 12.52 -12.14
C SER A 22 15.70 12.09 -10.72
N ALA A 23 14.63 11.33 -10.53
CA ALA A 23 14.24 10.84 -9.22
C ALA A 23 15.38 10.05 -8.53
N ALA A 24 16.18 9.30 -9.29
CA ALA A 24 17.32 8.57 -8.76
C ALA A 24 18.41 9.49 -8.16
N HIS A 25 18.68 10.62 -8.79
CA HIS A 25 19.67 11.61 -8.28
C HIS A 25 19.15 12.40 -7.07
N ARG A 26 17.86 12.33 -6.76
CA ARG A 26 17.26 12.99 -5.60
C ARG A 26 17.29 12.13 -4.34
N ILE A 27 17.61 10.84 -4.43
CA ILE A 27 17.65 9.95 -3.26
C ILE A 27 18.89 10.30 -2.43
N LYS A 28 18.66 10.79 -1.21
CA LYS A 28 19.72 11.09 -0.24
C LYS A 28 20.01 9.92 0.69
N GLU A 29 18.94 9.28 1.16
CA GLU A 29 19.05 8.24 2.17
C GLU A 29 17.97 7.18 1.96
N VAL A 30 18.31 5.92 2.18
CA VAL A 30 17.36 4.81 2.27
C VAL A 30 17.64 4.05 3.55
N ARG A 31 16.61 3.85 4.37
CA ARG A 31 16.63 2.94 5.52
C ARG A 31 15.63 1.83 5.32
N THR A 32 15.97 0.64 5.77
CA THR A 32 15.10 -0.53 5.68
C THR A 32 14.81 -1.10 7.06
N SER A 33 13.65 -1.72 7.21
CA SER A 33 13.25 -2.36 8.46
C SER A 33 12.31 -3.53 8.19
N PHE A 34 12.15 -4.42 9.17
CA PHE A 34 11.19 -5.51 9.08
C PHE A 34 10.64 -5.90 10.45
N VAL A 35 9.42 -6.45 10.45
CA VAL A 35 8.76 -6.96 11.67
C VAL A 35 8.05 -8.26 11.36
N GLY A 36 8.36 -9.32 12.12
CA GLY A 36 7.58 -10.55 12.13
C GLY A 36 6.38 -10.43 13.06
N THR A 37 5.21 -10.87 12.58
CA THR A 37 3.96 -10.90 13.36
C THR A 37 3.27 -12.27 13.31
N GLY A 38 3.95 -13.30 12.83
CA GLY A 38 3.42 -14.65 12.73
C GLY A 38 3.14 -15.30 14.09
N ILE A 39 3.37 -16.60 14.20
CA ILE A 39 3.14 -17.33 15.46
C ILE A 39 3.96 -16.69 16.59
N GLY A 40 3.30 -16.40 17.71
CA GLY A 40 3.91 -15.71 18.84
C GLY A 40 4.28 -14.24 18.58
N MET A 41 3.74 -13.62 17.51
CA MET A 41 4.05 -12.25 17.07
C MET A 41 5.52 -12.02 16.69
N VAL A 42 6.27 -13.10 16.36
CA VAL A 42 7.69 -13.04 16.02
C VAL A 42 8.09 -13.85 14.78
N MET A 43 7.34 -14.90 14.43
CA MET A 43 7.69 -15.71 13.26
C MET A 43 7.50 -14.97 11.94
N GLY A 44 8.43 -15.16 11.00
CA GLY A 44 8.51 -14.45 9.74
C GLY A 44 7.52 -14.89 8.64
N ASN A 45 6.53 -15.73 8.94
CA ASN A 45 5.50 -16.12 7.95
C ASN A 45 4.41 -15.07 7.77
N LYS A 46 4.31 -14.10 8.68
CA LYS A 46 3.49 -12.89 8.63
C LYS A 46 4.30 -11.71 9.17
N GLY A 47 3.95 -10.50 8.75
CA GLY A 47 4.64 -9.30 9.18
C GLY A 47 4.68 -8.23 8.12
N ALA A 48 5.68 -7.35 8.22
CA ALA A 48 5.93 -6.29 7.28
C ALA A 48 7.42 -6.07 7.03
N VAL A 49 7.73 -5.56 5.85
CA VAL A 49 9.03 -5.00 5.49
C VAL A 49 8.82 -3.57 5.04
N GLY A 50 9.74 -2.67 5.39
CA GLY A 50 9.62 -1.25 5.08
C GLY A 50 10.90 -0.65 4.51
N ALA A 51 10.73 0.39 3.70
CA ALA A 51 11.79 1.25 3.21
C ALA A 51 11.39 2.71 3.41
N ARG A 52 12.23 3.48 4.10
CA ARG A 52 12.12 4.91 4.27
C ARG A 52 13.13 5.58 3.35
N VAL A 53 12.64 6.43 2.46
CA VAL A 53 13.43 7.09 1.42
C VAL A 53 13.37 8.59 1.63
N VAL A 54 14.53 9.22 1.73
CA VAL A 54 14.65 10.69 1.79
C VAL A 54 15.03 11.19 0.39
N LEU A 55 14.21 12.07 -0.15
CA LEU A 55 14.39 12.71 -1.44
C LEU A 55 14.78 14.18 -1.23
N SER A 56 15.86 14.63 -1.87
CA SER A 56 16.16 16.05 -1.93
C SER A 56 15.03 16.81 -2.64
N SER A 57 14.80 18.06 -2.23
CA SER A 57 13.87 18.94 -2.93
C SER A 57 14.16 19.01 -4.43
N ALA A 58 13.12 19.08 -5.23
CA ALA A 58 13.23 19.35 -6.67
C ALA A 58 13.59 20.82 -6.96
N VAL A 59 13.34 21.71 -5.99
CA VAL A 59 13.61 23.15 -6.11
C VAL A 59 14.77 23.56 -5.19
N PRO A 60 15.66 24.46 -5.60
CA PRO A 60 16.75 24.96 -4.76
C PRO A 60 16.21 25.60 -3.48
N GLY A 61 16.77 25.19 -2.32
CA GLY A 61 16.35 25.69 -1.01
C GLY A 61 15.02 25.13 -0.48
N GLY A 62 14.38 24.23 -1.22
CA GLY A 62 13.18 23.54 -0.80
C GLY A 62 13.44 22.49 0.28
N ARG A 63 12.38 22.02 0.92
CA ARG A 63 12.43 20.99 1.96
C ARG A 63 12.58 19.61 1.34
N ASP A 64 13.42 18.77 1.96
CA ASP A 64 13.51 17.34 1.63
C ASP A 64 12.18 16.64 1.89
N GLU A 65 11.89 15.65 1.08
CA GLU A 65 10.65 14.88 1.12
C GLU A 65 10.95 13.46 1.61
N VAL A 66 10.13 12.94 2.50
CA VAL A 66 10.28 11.59 3.04
C VAL A 66 9.12 10.74 2.59
N CYS A 67 9.43 9.65 1.89
CA CYS A 67 8.46 8.63 1.48
C CYS A 67 8.77 7.31 2.19
N THR A 68 7.78 6.76 2.90
CA THR A 68 7.91 5.45 3.54
C THR A 68 7.00 4.44 2.85
N PHE A 69 7.57 3.33 2.44
CA PHE A 69 6.88 2.21 1.79
C PHE A 69 6.88 1.02 2.73
N VAL A 70 5.71 0.41 2.95
CA VAL A 70 5.55 -0.78 3.79
C VAL A 70 4.82 -1.86 3.02
N CYS A 71 5.46 -3.01 2.83
CA CYS A 71 4.81 -4.19 2.30
C CYS A 71 4.45 -5.12 3.46
N ALA A 72 3.15 -5.39 3.65
CA ALA A 72 2.63 -6.19 4.76
C ALA A 72 1.90 -7.44 4.27
N HIS A 73 2.03 -8.53 5.04
CA HIS A 73 1.26 -9.75 4.87
C HIS A 73 0.65 -10.14 6.21
N LEU A 74 -0.63 -9.83 6.41
CA LEU A 74 -1.35 -10.01 7.67
C LEU A 74 -2.06 -11.37 7.74
N ALA A 75 -2.63 -11.68 8.91
CA ALA A 75 -3.29 -12.95 9.20
C ALA A 75 -4.41 -13.28 8.22
N ALA A 76 -4.34 -14.48 7.64
CA ALA A 76 -5.35 -15.01 6.72
C ALA A 76 -6.66 -15.33 7.43
N HIS A 77 -7.67 -15.68 6.63
CA HIS A 77 -9.03 -16.06 7.00
C HIS A 77 -9.93 -14.90 7.44
N ASP A 78 -11.20 -15.04 7.13
CA ASP A 78 -12.26 -14.04 7.34
C ASP A 78 -12.49 -13.70 8.82
N HIS A 79 -12.47 -14.71 9.70
CA HIS A 79 -12.69 -14.54 11.15
C HIS A 79 -11.51 -13.86 11.89
N ASN A 80 -10.35 -13.72 11.27
CA ASN A 80 -9.12 -13.19 11.92
C ASN A 80 -9.00 -11.65 11.87
N VAL A 81 -10.11 -10.91 11.80
CA VAL A 81 -10.09 -9.44 11.72
C VAL A 81 -9.32 -8.83 12.90
N GLN A 82 -9.64 -9.24 14.13
CA GLN A 82 -9.00 -8.69 15.34
C GLN A 82 -7.49 -9.00 15.38
N ARG A 83 -7.11 -10.18 14.87
CA ARG A 83 -5.71 -10.54 14.75
C ARG A 83 -4.98 -9.64 13.74
N ARG A 84 -5.58 -9.34 12.58
CA ARG A 84 -5.01 -8.37 11.63
C ARG A 84 -4.81 -6.99 12.25
N HIS A 85 -5.77 -6.53 13.07
CA HIS A 85 -5.62 -5.26 13.79
C HIS A 85 -4.44 -5.30 14.77
N ALA A 86 -4.30 -6.38 15.54
CA ALA A 86 -3.17 -6.56 16.47
C ALA A 86 -1.83 -6.63 15.72
N GLU A 87 -1.78 -7.37 14.62
CA GLU A 87 -0.58 -7.47 13.79
C GLU A 87 -0.21 -6.12 13.16
N TRP A 88 -1.18 -5.35 12.65
CA TRP A 88 -0.90 -4.00 12.13
C TRP A 88 -0.44 -3.05 13.23
N ARG A 89 -1.04 -3.10 14.41
CA ARG A 89 -0.56 -2.32 15.57
C ARG A 89 0.89 -2.66 15.90
N ALA A 90 1.24 -3.94 15.95
CA ALA A 90 2.61 -4.38 16.18
C ALA A 90 3.59 -3.90 15.09
N VAL A 91 3.13 -3.83 13.82
CA VAL A 91 3.92 -3.21 12.74
C VAL A 91 4.14 -1.73 13.03
N CYS A 92 3.09 -0.97 13.38
CA CYS A 92 3.22 0.46 13.69
C CYS A 92 4.16 0.73 14.88
N GLU A 93 4.16 -0.12 15.89
CA GLU A 93 4.97 0.03 17.10
C GLU A 93 6.42 -0.40 16.92
N ARG A 94 6.67 -1.42 16.06
CA ARG A 94 7.95 -2.12 16.01
C ARG A 94 8.72 -1.95 14.70
N LEU A 95 8.09 -1.42 13.65
CA LEU A 95 8.79 -1.13 12.41
C LEU A 95 9.52 0.21 12.55
N VAL A 96 10.76 0.13 12.99
CA VAL A 96 11.62 1.27 13.28
C VAL A 96 12.78 1.28 12.28
N PHE A 97 13.08 2.44 11.71
CA PHE A 97 14.16 2.65 10.76
C PHE A 97 15.40 3.15 11.50
N ASP A 98 16.24 2.19 11.86
CA ASP A 98 17.46 2.40 12.63
C ASP A 98 18.57 3.04 11.77
N PRO A 99 19.45 3.91 12.33
CA PRO A 99 20.64 4.42 11.63
C PRO A 99 21.54 3.32 11.07
N MET A 100 21.64 2.17 11.73
CA MET A 100 22.43 1.03 11.27
C MET A 100 21.87 0.36 10.02
N SER A 101 20.64 0.64 9.65
CA SER A 101 19.98 0.11 8.44
C SER A 101 20.16 0.99 7.20
N VAL A 102 20.96 2.04 7.28
CA VAL A 102 21.22 2.95 6.16
C VAL A 102 21.94 2.21 5.04
N GLN A 103 21.32 2.21 3.87
CA GLN A 103 21.98 1.83 2.63
C GLN A 103 22.38 3.11 1.89
N VAL A 104 23.67 3.39 1.89
CA VAL A 104 24.23 4.42 1.03
C VAL A 104 24.31 3.82 -0.36
N LEU A 105 23.44 4.27 -1.26
CA LEU A 105 23.57 3.91 -2.66
C LEU A 105 24.84 4.60 -3.21
N PRO A 106 25.79 3.85 -3.81
CA PRO A 106 26.91 4.49 -4.49
C PRO A 106 26.34 5.43 -5.55
N PRO A 107 26.92 6.62 -5.73
CA PRO A 107 26.52 7.46 -6.86
C PRO A 107 26.66 6.63 -8.12
N LEU A 108 25.65 6.66 -8.98
CA LEU A 108 25.69 6.02 -10.31
C LEU A 108 26.88 6.64 -11.05
N GLN A 109 28.01 5.94 -11.03
CA GLN A 109 29.26 6.42 -11.64
C GLN A 109 29.13 6.32 -13.15
N GLU A 110 29.15 7.46 -13.80
CA GLU A 110 29.86 7.54 -15.08
C GLU A 110 31.33 7.26 -14.83
N PRO A 111 32.05 6.53 -15.73
CA PRO A 111 33.45 6.21 -15.54
C PRO A 111 34.31 7.45 -15.85
N VAL A 112 34.43 8.35 -14.90
CA VAL A 112 35.34 9.50 -15.02
C VAL A 112 36.10 9.71 -13.72
N SER A 113 37.44 9.53 -13.83
CA SER A 113 38.50 10.06 -12.99
C SER A 113 38.43 9.81 -11.48
N GLN A 114 39.60 9.37 -10.98
CA GLN A 114 39.96 9.14 -9.59
C GLN A 114 39.75 10.39 -8.71
N GLU A 115 38.51 10.66 -8.33
CA GLU A 115 38.22 11.54 -7.19
C GLU A 115 37.91 10.68 -5.98
N LYS A 116 38.50 11.07 -4.84
CA LYS A 116 38.29 10.42 -3.54
C LYS A 116 36.79 10.26 -3.27
N PRO A 117 36.36 9.12 -2.66
CA PRO A 117 34.97 8.96 -2.27
C PRO A 117 34.55 10.16 -1.41
N ALA A 118 33.48 10.80 -1.79
CA ALA A 118 32.86 11.85 -0.98
C ALA A 118 32.74 11.34 0.46
N THR A 119 33.22 12.11 1.41
CA THR A 119 33.01 11.85 2.83
C THR A 119 31.53 11.65 3.04
N ILE A 120 31.17 10.45 3.52
CA ILE A 120 29.80 10.15 3.94
C ILE A 120 29.45 11.20 4.99
N ASP A 121 28.57 12.13 4.66
CA ASP A 121 28.01 13.05 5.66
C ASP A 121 27.49 12.19 6.80
N ALA A 122 27.74 12.62 8.05
CA ALA A 122 27.47 11.83 9.23
C ALA A 122 26.03 11.29 9.18
N VAL A 123 25.88 9.96 9.24
CA VAL A 123 24.57 9.30 9.28
C VAL A 123 23.78 9.88 10.43
N ASP A 124 22.57 10.35 10.17
CA ASP A 124 21.69 10.85 11.22
C ASP A 124 21.49 9.76 12.28
N PRO A 125 21.85 10.00 13.56
CA PRO A 125 21.79 9.01 14.62
C PRO A 125 20.37 8.67 15.08
N HIS A 126 19.33 9.35 14.56
CA HIS A 126 17.96 9.12 15.00
C HIS A 126 17.38 7.86 14.39
N ALA A 127 16.64 7.10 15.21
CA ALA A 127 15.75 6.05 14.77
C ALA A 127 14.37 6.67 14.46
N TYR A 128 13.79 6.33 13.32
CA TYR A 128 12.50 6.86 12.88
C TYR A 128 11.41 5.80 12.98
N SER A 129 10.26 6.19 13.49
CA SER A 129 9.06 5.38 13.47
C SER A 129 8.44 5.34 12.07
N LEU A 130 7.44 4.48 11.90
CA LEU A 130 6.66 4.39 10.66
C LEU A 130 6.04 5.73 10.24
N TYR A 131 5.67 6.57 11.21
CA TYR A 131 4.96 7.83 10.98
C TYR A 131 5.87 9.06 10.87
N ASP A 132 7.18 8.89 11.04
CA ASP A 132 8.16 9.96 10.81
C ASP A 132 8.43 10.11 9.30
N THR A 133 7.37 10.44 8.57
CA THR A 133 7.34 10.49 7.10
C THR A 133 6.38 11.56 6.59
N HIS A 134 6.63 12.11 5.40
CA HIS A 134 5.68 12.99 4.73
C HIS A 134 4.60 12.18 3.99
N HIS A 135 5.01 11.09 3.34
CA HIS A 135 4.11 10.21 2.59
C HIS A 135 4.32 8.76 3.00
N LEU A 136 3.24 8.12 3.43
CA LEU A 136 3.21 6.70 3.80
C LEU A 136 2.43 5.90 2.76
N PHE A 137 3.06 4.84 2.23
CA PHE A 137 2.44 3.87 1.34
C PHE A 137 2.44 2.50 2.00
N VAL A 138 1.25 1.91 2.15
CA VAL A 138 1.09 0.57 2.70
C VAL A 138 0.53 -0.34 1.62
N LEU A 139 1.24 -1.40 1.29
CA LEU A 139 0.88 -2.33 0.23
C LEU A 139 1.01 -3.79 0.70
N GLY A 140 0.42 -4.71 -0.07
CA GLY A 140 0.56 -6.14 0.15
C GLY A 140 -0.75 -6.88 0.39
N ASP A 141 -0.63 -8.15 0.78
CA ASP A 141 -1.76 -8.98 1.14
C ASP A 141 -2.18 -8.69 2.59
N LEU A 142 -3.04 -7.69 2.75
CA LEU A 142 -3.56 -7.28 4.06
C LEU A 142 -4.63 -8.24 4.58
N ASN A 143 -5.06 -9.21 3.76
CA ASN A 143 -5.98 -10.29 4.10
C ASN A 143 -7.36 -9.88 4.62
N TYR A 144 -7.78 -8.62 4.46
CA TYR A 144 -9.17 -8.24 4.72
C TYR A 144 -10.08 -8.87 3.67
N ARG A 145 -11.19 -9.44 4.12
CA ARG A 145 -12.10 -10.25 3.32
C ARG A 145 -13.47 -9.59 3.22
N LEU A 146 -14.42 -10.23 2.52
CA LEU A 146 -15.84 -9.83 2.58
C LEU A 146 -16.47 -10.36 3.86
N ALA A 147 -17.24 -9.51 4.52
CA ALA A 147 -18.08 -9.87 5.66
C ALA A 147 -19.45 -10.28 5.15
N THR A 148 -19.90 -11.49 5.49
CA THR A 148 -21.25 -11.99 5.19
C THR A 148 -22.08 -12.11 6.46
N GLY A 149 -23.40 -12.03 6.35
CA GLY A 149 -24.31 -12.09 7.49
C GLY A 149 -24.36 -10.83 8.35
N VAL A 150 -23.75 -9.74 7.88
CA VAL A 150 -23.72 -8.43 8.56
C VAL A 150 -24.03 -7.32 7.56
N GLU A 151 -24.52 -6.20 8.07
CA GLU A 151 -24.81 -5.03 7.23
C GLU A 151 -23.56 -4.50 6.54
N GLY A 152 -23.72 -4.08 5.29
CA GLY A 152 -22.69 -3.38 4.54
C GLY A 152 -22.60 -1.91 4.95
N VAL A 153 -21.41 -1.31 4.83
CA VAL A 153 -21.17 0.11 5.11
C VAL A 153 -20.54 0.72 3.88
N SER A 154 -21.14 1.77 3.35
CA SER A 154 -20.52 2.59 2.31
C SER A 154 -19.61 3.64 2.97
N PRO A 155 -18.42 3.88 2.45
CA PRO A 155 -17.69 5.07 2.82
C PRO A 155 -18.59 6.27 2.51
N ALA A 156 -18.86 7.10 3.53
CA ALA A 156 -19.56 8.34 3.27
C ALA A 156 -18.75 9.14 2.25
N GLY A 157 -19.34 9.41 1.10
CA GLY A 157 -18.88 10.53 0.29
C GLY A 157 -18.84 11.75 1.20
N ARG A 158 -17.92 12.68 1.00
CA ARG A 158 -17.68 13.84 1.90
C ARG A 158 -18.93 14.67 2.21
N HIS A 159 -20.09 14.34 1.61
CA HIS A 159 -21.35 15.09 1.69
C HIS A 159 -22.59 14.21 1.97
N THR A 160 -22.46 12.91 2.19
CA THR A 160 -23.62 12.05 2.47
C THR A 160 -23.40 11.23 3.73
N ALA A 161 -24.44 11.05 4.52
CA ALA A 161 -24.40 10.13 5.67
C ALA A 161 -24.02 8.71 5.20
N PRO A 162 -23.27 7.92 6.02
CA PRO A 162 -22.97 6.54 5.68
C PRO A 162 -24.27 5.77 5.43
N GLY A 163 -24.41 5.21 4.23
CA GLY A 163 -25.51 4.29 3.93
C GLY A 163 -25.23 2.94 4.58
N THR A 164 -26.25 2.33 5.18
CA THR A 164 -26.20 0.92 5.56
C THR A 164 -26.87 0.07 4.48
N PHE A 165 -26.27 -1.07 4.17
CA PHE A 165 -26.79 -2.03 3.21
C PHE A 165 -27.23 -3.30 3.93
N PRO A 166 -28.32 -3.98 3.48
CA PRO A 166 -28.79 -5.19 4.11
C PRO A 166 -27.70 -6.27 4.11
N PRO A 167 -27.71 -7.18 5.09
CA PRO A 167 -26.75 -8.29 5.11
C PRO A 167 -26.79 -9.12 3.84
N ILE A 168 -25.64 -9.54 3.36
CA ILE A 168 -25.50 -10.46 2.23
C ILE A 168 -25.10 -11.86 2.70
N THR A 169 -25.55 -12.86 1.97
CA THR A 169 -25.14 -14.25 2.19
C THR A 169 -23.93 -14.64 1.35
N ARG A 170 -23.31 -15.76 1.70
CA ARG A 170 -22.29 -16.40 0.84
C ARG A 170 -22.85 -16.68 -0.56
N GLY A 171 -24.12 -17.06 -0.68
CA GLY A 171 -24.79 -17.33 -1.96
C GLY A 171 -24.84 -16.11 -2.84
N ASP A 172 -25.22 -14.96 -2.29
CA ASP A 172 -25.29 -13.68 -3.02
C ASP A 172 -23.92 -13.29 -3.58
N VAL A 173 -22.87 -13.40 -2.76
CA VAL A 173 -21.49 -13.11 -3.21
C VAL A 173 -21.07 -14.03 -4.36
N LEU A 174 -21.36 -15.32 -4.27
CA LEU A 174 -21.02 -16.28 -5.32
C LEU A 174 -21.86 -16.06 -6.57
N GLN A 175 -23.08 -15.57 -6.47
CA GLN A 175 -23.91 -15.21 -7.63
C GLN A 175 -23.30 -14.02 -8.37
N VAL A 176 -22.91 -12.97 -7.66
CA VAL A 176 -22.18 -11.83 -8.26
C VAL A 176 -20.88 -12.30 -8.91
N ALA A 177 -20.15 -13.22 -8.28
CA ALA A 177 -18.89 -13.74 -8.78
C ALA A 177 -19.03 -14.53 -10.09
N ARG A 178 -20.17 -15.20 -10.34
CA ARG A 178 -20.41 -16.00 -11.56
C ARG A 178 -20.56 -15.17 -12.81
N THR A 179 -21.11 -13.96 -12.69
CA THR A 179 -21.34 -13.09 -13.85
C THR A 179 -20.09 -12.36 -14.31
N PHE A 180 -19.10 -12.21 -13.44
CA PHE A 180 -17.85 -11.45 -13.63
C PHE A 180 -18.04 -10.06 -14.27
N GLU A 181 -19.14 -9.40 -13.97
CA GLU A 181 -19.46 -8.07 -14.46
C GLU A 181 -18.87 -7.00 -13.55
N SER A 182 -18.07 -6.09 -14.11
CA SER A 182 -17.34 -5.07 -13.36
C SER A 182 -18.25 -4.18 -12.48
N GLN A 183 -19.43 -3.84 -12.95
CA GLN A 183 -20.40 -3.03 -12.20
C GLN A 183 -20.96 -3.76 -10.97
N ARG A 184 -21.03 -5.09 -11.01
CA ARG A 184 -21.54 -5.87 -9.87
C ARG A 184 -20.54 -6.01 -8.74
N TRP A 185 -19.24 -5.92 -9.03
CA TRP A 185 -18.24 -5.91 -7.96
C TRP A 185 -18.39 -4.72 -7.02
N ALA A 186 -18.83 -3.58 -7.53
CA ALA A 186 -19.11 -2.39 -6.73
C ALA A 186 -20.14 -2.67 -5.62
N SER A 187 -21.11 -3.54 -5.86
CA SER A 187 -22.12 -3.91 -4.86
C SER A 187 -21.56 -4.68 -3.66
N LEU A 188 -20.38 -5.27 -3.79
CA LEU A 188 -19.69 -6.00 -2.72
C LEU A 188 -18.76 -5.10 -1.88
N ALA A 189 -18.37 -3.95 -2.38
CA ALA A 189 -17.46 -3.03 -1.69
C ALA A 189 -17.94 -2.62 -0.27
N PRO A 190 -19.25 -2.38 -0.01
CA PRO A 190 -19.76 -2.07 1.32
C PRO A 190 -19.52 -3.17 2.37
N TYR A 191 -19.24 -4.39 1.92
CA TYR A 191 -19.01 -5.55 2.79
C TYR A 191 -17.54 -5.87 2.97
N ASP A 192 -16.66 -5.10 2.38
CA ASP A 192 -15.20 -5.24 2.58
C ASP A 192 -14.83 -4.93 4.03
N GLN A 193 -14.14 -5.86 4.68
CA GLN A 193 -13.80 -5.75 6.10
C GLN A 193 -12.92 -4.53 6.40
N LEU A 194 -11.97 -4.18 5.51
CA LEU A 194 -11.13 -3.01 5.74
C LEU A 194 -11.95 -1.71 5.68
N VAL A 195 -12.85 -1.60 4.71
CA VAL A 195 -13.78 -0.48 4.59
C VAL A 195 -14.65 -0.38 5.84
N ARG A 196 -15.26 -1.47 6.26
CA ARG A 196 -16.11 -1.52 7.46
C ARG A 196 -15.38 -1.07 8.73
N GLU A 197 -14.17 -1.57 8.95
CA GLU A 197 -13.39 -1.25 10.15
C GLU A 197 -12.88 0.20 10.16
N ARG A 198 -12.59 0.76 8.99
CA ARG A 198 -12.19 2.16 8.86
C ARG A 198 -13.33 3.15 9.11
N PHE A 199 -14.52 2.82 8.63
CA PHE A 199 -15.72 3.67 8.76
C PHE A 199 -16.61 3.28 9.95
N ALA A 200 -16.12 2.42 10.84
CA ALA A 200 -16.77 2.18 12.12
C ALA A 200 -16.79 3.47 12.96
N PRO A 201 -17.78 3.64 13.86
CA PRO A 201 -17.85 4.82 14.76
C PRO A 201 -16.56 5.05 15.52
N THR A 202 -15.83 4.00 15.86
CA THR A 202 -14.48 4.04 16.43
C THR A 202 -13.57 3.25 15.50
N PRO A 203 -12.89 3.91 14.54
CA PRO A 203 -11.97 3.23 13.63
C PRO A 203 -10.86 2.49 14.37
N ARG A 204 -10.64 1.23 14.01
CA ARG A 204 -9.71 0.34 14.73
C ARG A 204 -8.38 0.14 14.03
N THR A 205 -8.31 0.45 12.74
CA THR A 205 -7.12 0.19 11.93
C THR A 205 -7.03 1.14 10.74
N MET A 206 -5.83 1.55 10.38
CA MET A 206 -5.48 2.26 9.14
C MET A 206 -6.40 3.45 8.78
N HIS A 207 -7.06 4.06 9.78
CA HIS A 207 -8.08 5.11 9.55
C HIS A 207 -7.52 6.39 8.95
N HIS A 208 -6.23 6.66 9.15
CA HIS A 208 -5.50 7.81 8.61
C HIS A 208 -5.00 7.58 7.16
N LEU A 209 -5.10 6.36 6.63
CA LEU A 209 -4.71 6.06 5.26
C LEU A 209 -5.91 6.15 4.32
N HIS A 210 -5.67 6.63 3.11
CA HIS A 210 -6.64 6.55 2.04
C HIS A 210 -6.75 5.10 1.54
N VAL A 211 -7.97 4.59 1.45
CA VAL A 211 -8.30 3.30 0.83
C VAL A 211 -9.02 3.61 -0.47
N PRO A 212 -8.53 3.10 -1.61
CA PRO A 212 -9.24 3.26 -2.86
C PRO A 212 -10.66 2.72 -2.77
N ASP A 213 -11.63 3.49 -3.25
CA ASP A 213 -13.02 3.04 -3.33
C ASP A 213 -13.17 2.04 -4.48
N MET A 214 -13.36 0.78 -4.15
CA MET A 214 -13.50 -0.31 -5.12
C MET A 214 -14.73 -0.13 -6.01
N SER A 215 -15.76 0.61 -5.56
CA SER A 215 -16.94 0.91 -6.35
C SER A 215 -16.65 1.93 -7.46
N VAL A 216 -15.78 2.89 -7.19
CA VAL A 216 -15.36 3.91 -8.16
C VAL A 216 -14.41 3.34 -9.20
N TYR A 217 -13.44 2.55 -8.77
CA TYR A 217 -12.43 1.98 -9.65
C TYR A 217 -12.89 0.72 -10.40
N HIS A 218 -14.07 0.17 -10.07
CA HIS A 218 -14.63 -1.04 -10.68
C HIS A 218 -13.64 -2.21 -10.77
N ILE A 219 -12.84 -2.39 -9.71
CA ILE A 219 -11.73 -3.34 -9.69
C ILE A 219 -12.27 -4.75 -9.42
N PRO A 220 -12.00 -5.74 -10.27
CA PRO A 220 -12.29 -7.13 -9.97
C PRO A 220 -11.58 -7.56 -8.67
N PRO A 221 -12.18 -8.49 -7.89
CA PRO A 221 -11.49 -9.06 -6.73
C PRO A 221 -10.09 -9.53 -7.10
N THR A 222 -9.15 -9.34 -6.19
CA THR A 222 -7.76 -9.79 -6.39
C THR A 222 -7.56 -11.25 -5.98
N TYR A 223 -8.54 -11.86 -5.32
CA TYR A 223 -8.51 -13.21 -4.75
C TYR A 223 -9.93 -13.81 -4.72
N LYS A 224 -10.20 -15.07 -4.78
CA LYS A 224 -9.33 -16.23 -5.06
C LYS A 224 -9.61 -16.76 -6.46
N TYR A 225 -8.58 -16.84 -7.25
CA TYR A 225 -8.65 -17.43 -8.59
C TYR A 225 -8.14 -18.88 -8.60
N LYS A 226 -8.38 -19.61 -9.69
CA LYS A 226 -7.68 -20.85 -9.95
C LYS A 226 -6.31 -20.51 -10.55
N ALA A 227 -5.25 -20.87 -9.83
CA ALA A 227 -3.89 -20.72 -10.34
C ALA A 227 -3.72 -21.52 -11.63
N ARG A 228 -3.08 -20.89 -12.65
CA ARG A 228 -2.92 -21.45 -14.01
C ARG A 228 -4.23 -21.78 -14.72
N GLY A 229 -5.34 -21.25 -14.25
CA GLY A 229 -6.64 -21.32 -14.91
C GLY A 229 -6.84 -20.19 -15.91
N GLU A 230 -8.07 -20.06 -16.38
CA GLU A 230 -8.49 -18.91 -17.18
C GLU A 230 -8.41 -17.62 -16.40
N MET A 231 -8.29 -16.49 -17.11
CA MET A 231 -8.05 -15.18 -16.51
C MET A 231 -9.10 -14.80 -15.45
N GLU A 232 -10.36 -15.10 -15.71
CA GLU A 232 -11.50 -14.72 -14.86
C GLU A 232 -12.01 -15.87 -13.99
N GLN A 233 -11.30 -17.00 -13.95
CA GLN A 233 -11.78 -18.20 -13.27
C GLN A 233 -11.60 -18.12 -11.75
N LEU A 234 -12.64 -17.66 -11.08
CA LEU A 234 -12.71 -17.64 -9.62
C LEU A 234 -12.83 -19.05 -9.04
N SER A 235 -12.20 -19.25 -7.89
CA SER A 235 -12.35 -20.46 -7.09
C SER A 235 -13.57 -20.37 -6.19
N THR A 236 -14.40 -21.42 -6.13
CA THR A 236 -15.55 -21.49 -5.22
C THR A 236 -15.18 -21.89 -3.79
N LYS A 237 -13.91 -22.25 -3.54
CA LYS A 237 -13.45 -22.68 -2.20
C LYS A 237 -13.47 -21.55 -1.18
N ARG A 238 -13.22 -20.32 -1.61
CA ARG A 238 -13.26 -19.11 -0.78
C ARG A 238 -14.06 -18.04 -1.47
N LEU A 239 -14.64 -17.11 -0.70
CA LEU A 239 -15.28 -15.95 -1.28
C LEU A 239 -14.24 -15.07 -2.00
N PRO A 240 -14.62 -14.50 -3.14
CA PRO A 240 -13.80 -13.46 -3.78
C PRO A 240 -13.70 -12.24 -2.87
N GLY A 241 -12.67 -11.43 -3.07
CA GLY A 241 -12.47 -10.19 -2.32
C GLY A 241 -11.17 -9.50 -2.71
N TRP A 242 -10.84 -8.45 -2.00
CA TRP A 242 -9.67 -7.60 -2.25
C TRP A 242 -8.68 -7.64 -1.08
N PRO A 243 -8.01 -8.77 -0.80
CA PRO A 243 -6.99 -8.83 0.25
C PRO A 243 -5.72 -8.05 -0.10
N ASP A 244 -5.42 -7.91 -1.40
CA ASP A 244 -4.23 -7.25 -1.92
C ASP A 244 -4.52 -5.76 -2.13
N ARG A 245 -3.78 -4.90 -1.43
CA ARG A 245 -4.06 -3.46 -1.35
C ARG A 245 -2.82 -2.61 -1.60
N LEU A 246 -3.08 -1.37 -1.98
CA LEU A 246 -2.19 -0.24 -1.85
C LEU A 246 -2.99 0.91 -1.22
N LEU A 247 -2.51 1.39 -0.09
CA LEU A 247 -3.08 2.48 0.69
C LEU A 247 -2.04 3.57 0.81
N TRP A 248 -2.46 4.82 1.02
CA TRP A 248 -1.53 5.94 1.19
C TRP A 248 -2.05 7.01 2.13
N GLY A 249 -1.14 7.80 2.67
CA GLY A 249 -1.44 8.98 3.49
C GLY A 249 -0.31 9.98 3.43
N SER A 250 -0.63 11.24 3.71
CA SER A 250 0.32 12.34 3.86
C SER A 250 0.18 12.98 5.23
N SER A 251 1.30 13.38 5.83
CA SER A 251 1.31 14.13 7.10
C SER A 251 0.74 15.54 6.92
N ASP A 252 0.90 16.14 5.75
CA ASP A 252 0.43 17.48 5.42
C ASP A 252 -1.03 17.51 4.90
N ALA A 253 -1.84 16.51 5.23
CA ALA A 253 -3.25 16.43 4.82
C ALA A 253 -4.10 17.66 5.27
N SER A 254 -3.58 18.54 6.12
CA SER A 254 -4.20 19.82 6.50
C SER A 254 -4.12 20.90 5.42
N ALA A 255 -3.32 20.71 4.37
CA ALA A 255 -3.12 21.70 3.29
C ALA A 255 -4.12 21.56 2.13
N GLY A 256 -5.33 21.12 2.37
CA GLY A 256 -6.51 21.22 1.50
C GLY A 256 -6.39 20.61 0.09
N ASN A 257 -5.63 21.18 -0.82
CA ASN A 257 -5.51 20.77 -2.21
C ASN A 257 -4.25 19.94 -2.55
N GLN A 258 -3.42 19.62 -1.57
CA GLN A 258 -2.14 18.93 -1.77
C GLN A 258 -2.17 17.45 -1.34
N ALA A 259 -3.29 16.77 -1.52
CA ALA A 259 -3.38 15.34 -1.24
C ALA A 259 -2.75 14.52 -2.39
N ILE A 260 -2.16 13.37 -2.05
CA ILE A 260 -1.74 12.38 -3.06
C ILE A 260 -2.94 12.05 -3.96
N GLN A 261 -2.77 12.21 -5.25
CA GLN A 261 -3.79 11.90 -6.25
C GLN A 261 -3.52 10.52 -6.86
N CYS A 262 -4.56 9.70 -6.93
CA CYS A 262 -4.48 8.40 -7.60
C CYS A 262 -5.05 8.53 -9.02
N GLU A 263 -4.18 8.41 -10.01
CA GLU A 263 -4.55 8.48 -11.43
C GLU A 263 -5.03 7.12 -11.96
N LEU A 264 -4.50 6.04 -11.41
CA LEU A 264 -4.83 4.68 -11.81
C LEU A 264 -4.77 3.76 -10.60
N TYR A 265 -5.79 2.91 -10.47
CA TYR A 265 -5.78 1.79 -9.53
C TYR A 265 -6.48 0.58 -10.18
N ARG A 266 -5.78 -0.53 -10.35
CA ARG A 266 -6.37 -1.72 -11.00
C ARG A 266 -5.69 -3.02 -10.59
N SER A 267 -6.39 -4.15 -10.76
CA SER A 267 -5.82 -5.49 -10.73
C SER A 267 -5.36 -5.93 -12.14
N ILE A 268 -4.27 -6.70 -12.21
CA ILE A 268 -3.73 -7.21 -13.47
C ILE A 268 -4.30 -8.62 -13.73
N MET A 269 -5.43 -8.66 -14.41
CA MET A 269 -6.21 -9.89 -14.59
C MET A 269 -5.50 -10.97 -15.40
N ARG A 270 -4.69 -10.58 -16.38
CA ARG A 270 -3.96 -11.53 -17.25
C ARG A 270 -2.87 -12.34 -16.54
N TYR A 271 -2.51 -11.98 -15.29
CA TYR A 271 -1.58 -12.77 -14.49
C TYR A 271 -2.31 -13.95 -13.87
N THR A 272 -2.04 -15.17 -14.36
CA THR A 272 -2.78 -16.39 -13.96
C THR A 272 -1.95 -17.42 -13.17
N TYR A 273 -0.68 -17.16 -12.92
CA TYR A 273 0.20 -18.10 -12.22
C TYR A 273 -0.08 -18.23 -10.72
N SER A 274 -0.81 -17.28 -10.15
CA SER A 274 -1.20 -17.25 -8.73
C SER A 274 -2.71 -17.30 -8.57
N ASP A 275 -3.17 -17.66 -7.38
CA ASP A 275 -4.56 -17.50 -6.96
C ASP A 275 -4.89 -16.05 -6.52
N HIS A 276 -3.88 -15.16 -6.51
CA HIS A 276 -4.02 -13.71 -6.38
C HIS A 276 -3.72 -13.01 -7.71
N LYS A 277 -4.36 -11.84 -7.91
CA LYS A 277 -4.06 -10.91 -9.01
C LYS A 277 -3.22 -9.75 -8.47
N PRO A 278 -2.12 -9.39 -9.17
CA PRO A 278 -1.34 -8.22 -8.79
C PRO A 278 -2.18 -6.95 -8.85
N VAL A 279 -1.93 -6.04 -7.92
CA VAL A 279 -2.51 -4.69 -7.91
C VAL A 279 -1.46 -3.70 -8.37
N THR A 280 -1.86 -2.75 -9.19
CA THR A 280 -1.02 -1.63 -9.60
C THR A 280 -1.76 -0.31 -9.40
N ALA A 281 -1.03 0.71 -9.03
CA ALA A 281 -1.53 2.07 -8.95
C ALA A 281 -0.50 3.05 -9.50
N ILE A 282 -0.98 4.17 -10.03
CA ILE A 282 -0.20 5.36 -10.34
C ILE A 282 -0.71 6.45 -9.42
N VAL A 283 0.20 7.01 -8.64
CA VAL A 283 -0.11 8.09 -7.71
C VAL A 283 0.82 9.27 -7.98
N GLN A 284 0.25 10.47 -7.91
CA GLN A 284 1.00 11.72 -8.00
C GLN A 284 1.16 12.30 -6.60
N LEU A 285 2.41 12.59 -6.24
CA LEU A 285 2.71 13.34 -5.02
C LEU A 285 2.35 14.81 -5.22
N PRO A 286 1.98 15.53 -4.15
CA PRO A 286 1.83 16.97 -4.21
C PRO A 286 3.16 17.63 -4.60
N PRO A 287 3.12 18.80 -5.26
CA PRO A 287 4.32 19.53 -5.70
C PRO A 287 5.13 20.09 -4.53
#